data_7de5be70c79ea22b5006812e6815f5fc
#
_entry.id   7de5be70c79ea22b5006812e6815f5fc
#
_cell.length_a   1.000
_cell.length_b   1.000
_cell.length_c   1.000
_cell.angle_alpha   90.00
_cell.angle_beta   90.00
_cell.angle_gamma   90.00
#
_symmetry.space_group_name_H-M   'P 1'
#
loop_
_entity.id
_entity.type
_entity.pdbx_description
1 polymer ?
#
loop_
_entity_poly.entity_id
_entity_poly.type
_entity_poly.pdbx_seq_one_letter_code
_entity_poly.pdbx_strand_id
1 'polypeptide(L)'
;MTPEEVGERLVALLAEEPAPAPVVTTAIAAPAADAAAAEAASEAGEATASVSGGGEGHARAVVDVPVAHWWQATRAALDPGALGCDFFDWLSAVDESDDEFAVVAHLWSSKRKHGVLLRARVPKDNPVVETVTDLYPGAAWHERETYEMFGIAFARHPDLRPLLLPPGFEGHPLRKEFVLASRVAKAWPGAKEPGESEAGGPAKRAPMRPPGVPAPGEWGPR
;
A
#
# COMPACT_ATOMS: atom_id res chain seq x y z
N MET A 1 26.50 1.32 5.55
CA MET A 1 25.75 0.66 6.63
C MET A 1 25.10 -0.57 6.05
N THR A 2 25.17 -1.69 6.74
CA THR A 2 24.42 -2.90 6.36
C THR A 2 22.92 -2.70 6.63
N PRO A 3 22.03 -3.52 6.05
CA PRO A 3 20.60 -3.41 6.35
C PRO A 3 20.29 -3.58 7.85
N GLU A 4 21.00 -4.45 8.54
CA GLU A 4 20.87 -4.66 9.99
C GLU A 4 21.22 -3.37 10.76
N GLU A 5 22.38 -2.77 10.47
CA GLU A 5 22.83 -1.51 11.10
C GLU A 5 21.86 -0.36 10.85
N VAL A 6 21.26 -0.30 9.66
CA VAL A 6 20.25 0.72 9.32
C VAL A 6 19.00 0.55 10.19
N GLY A 7 18.50 -0.68 10.28
CA GLY A 7 17.32 -1.00 11.07
C GLY A 7 17.53 -0.74 12.58
N GLU A 8 18.61 -1.28 13.14
CA GLU A 8 18.97 -1.10 14.56
C GLU A 8 19.16 0.38 14.92
N ARG A 9 19.82 1.14 14.04
CA ARG A 9 20.04 2.57 14.25
C ARG A 9 18.74 3.35 14.33
N LEU A 10 17.77 3.05 13.44
CA LEU A 10 16.49 3.73 13.46
C LEU A 10 15.67 3.38 14.70
N VAL A 11 15.61 2.10 15.08
CA VAL A 11 14.94 1.66 16.31
C VAL A 11 15.52 2.35 17.55
N ALA A 12 16.84 2.43 17.64
CA ALA A 12 17.52 3.12 18.76
C ALA A 12 17.13 4.59 18.83
N LEU A 13 17.04 5.30 17.69
CA LEU A 13 16.63 6.71 17.64
C LEU A 13 15.18 6.90 18.08
N LEU A 14 14.29 5.97 17.73
CA LEU A 14 12.88 6.05 18.13
C LEU A 14 12.69 5.78 19.62
N ALA A 15 13.53 4.95 20.22
CA ALA A 15 13.50 4.68 21.64
C ALA A 15 13.94 5.89 22.50
N GLU A 16 14.73 6.79 21.94
CA GLU A 16 15.19 8.02 22.61
C GLU A 16 14.17 9.18 22.48
N GLU A 17 13.23 9.11 21.53
CA GLU A 17 12.21 10.14 21.34
C GLU A 17 11.01 9.93 22.29
N PRO A 18 10.48 11.01 22.91
CA PRO A 18 9.26 10.92 23.70
C PRO A 18 8.07 10.56 22.78
N ALA A 19 7.11 9.81 23.33
CA ALA A 19 5.89 9.46 22.63
C ALA A 19 5.21 10.72 22.05
N PRO A 20 4.83 10.71 20.76
CA PRO A 20 4.18 11.89 20.15
C PRO A 20 2.83 12.15 20.83
N ALA A 21 2.44 13.43 20.84
CA ALA A 21 1.09 13.80 21.25
C ALA A 21 0.07 13.14 20.30
N PRO A 22 -1.08 12.68 20.79
CA PRO A 22 -2.10 12.06 19.95
C PRO A 22 -2.50 13.00 18.81
N VAL A 23 -2.53 12.47 17.59
CA VAL A 23 -2.94 13.22 16.41
C VAL A 23 -4.45 13.48 16.52
N VAL A 24 -4.82 14.68 16.93
CA VAL A 24 -6.21 15.11 16.93
C VAL A 24 -6.63 15.30 15.48
N THR A 25 -7.36 14.34 14.95
CA THR A 25 -7.92 14.43 13.61
C THR A 25 -9.01 15.48 13.59
N THR A 26 -8.69 16.70 13.15
CA THR A 26 -9.71 17.68 12.77
C THR A 26 -10.34 17.15 11.48
N ALA A 27 -11.52 16.57 11.61
CA ALA A 27 -12.23 15.87 10.56
C ALA A 27 -12.40 16.74 9.30
N ILE A 28 -11.78 16.30 8.19
CA ILE A 28 -12.30 16.62 6.87
C ILE A 28 -13.44 15.63 6.63
N ALA A 29 -14.67 16.11 6.90
CA ALA A 29 -15.97 15.56 6.56
C ALA A 29 -16.04 14.08 6.14
N ALA A 30 -15.83 13.16 7.08
CA ALA A 30 -16.44 11.84 7.10
C ALA A 30 -17.43 11.82 8.29
N PRO A 31 -18.56 11.09 8.21
CA PRO A 31 -19.57 11.12 9.27
C PRO A 31 -18.94 10.66 10.59
N ALA A 32 -19.32 11.39 11.65
CA ALA A 32 -18.82 11.26 13.01
C ALA A 32 -18.61 9.80 13.46
N ALA A 33 -17.33 9.41 13.57
CA ALA A 33 -16.89 8.30 14.38
C ALA A 33 -16.22 8.87 15.63
N ASP A 34 -16.65 8.39 16.78
CA ASP A 34 -16.36 8.89 18.11
C ASP A 34 -14.88 9.14 18.40
N ALA A 35 -14.62 10.22 19.12
CA ALA A 35 -13.29 10.60 19.64
C ALA A 35 -12.66 9.52 20.57
N ALA A 36 -13.42 8.54 21.03
CA ALA A 36 -12.97 7.40 21.81
C ALA A 36 -12.11 6.39 21.01
N ALA A 37 -12.27 6.33 19.68
CA ALA A 37 -11.48 5.43 18.83
C ALA A 37 -10.04 5.93 18.61
N ALA A 38 -9.78 7.21 18.80
CA ALA A 38 -8.42 7.78 18.69
C ALA A 38 -7.51 7.36 19.86
N GLU A 39 -8.07 6.98 21.01
CA GLU A 39 -7.29 6.50 22.15
C GLU A 39 -6.91 5.01 22.04
N ALA A 40 -7.67 4.21 21.30
CA ALA A 40 -7.38 2.76 21.13
C ALA A 40 -6.22 2.49 20.14
N ALA A 41 -5.89 3.43 19.26
CA ALA A 41 -4.73 3.34 18.35
C ALA A 41 -3.37 3.61 19.05
N SER A 42 -3.40 3.86 20.35
CA SER A 42 -2.25 4.19 21.21
C SER A 42 -1.68 2.98 21.95
N GLU A 43 -1.90 1.75 21.51
CA GLU A 43 -1.06 0.66 22.03
C GLU A 43 0.35 0.83 21.45
N ALA A 44 1.19 1.43 22.28
CA ALA A 44 2.58 1.69 22.03
C ALA A 44 3.36 0.37 21.91
N GLY A 45 3.27 -0.27 20.77
CA GLY A 45 4.22 -1.31 20.40
C GLY A 45 5.62 -0.69 20.28
N GLU A 46 6.65 -1.45 20.57
CA GLU A 46 8.03 -1.04 20.30
C GLU A 46 8.32 -1.16 18.78
N ALA A 47 9.12 -0.24 18.26
CA ALA A 47 9.63 -0.36 16.90
C ALA A 47 10.56 -1.57 16.81
N THR A 48 10.44 -2.36 15.75
CA THR A 48 11.26 -3.56 15.54
C THR A 48 11.93 -3.53 14.18
N ALA A 49 13.17 -3.97 14.13
CA ALA A 49 13.95 -4.07 12.90
C ALA A 49 14.07 -5.51 12.43
N SER A 50 13.98 -5.69 11.13
CA SER A 50 14.23 -6.95 10.44
C SER A 50 14.91 -6.68 9.10
N VAL A 51 15.33 -7.73 8.40
CA VAL A 51 15.91 -7.62 7.06
C VAL A 51 15.07 -8.39 6.08
N SER A 52 14.66 -7.74 5.00
CA SER A 52 13.94 -8.43 3.92
C SER A 52 14.86 -9.42 3.22
N GLY A 53 14.39 -10.64 3.01
CA GLY A 53 15.09 -11.63 2.19
C GLY A 53 15.06 -11.21 0.71
N GLY A 54 16.18 -10.86 0.14
CA GLY A 54 16.27 -10.43 -1.26
C GLY A 54 17.45 -11.03 -2.01
N GLY A 55 18.16 -11.99 -1.43
CA GLY A 55 19.42 -12.49 -1.97
C GLY A 55 20.55 -11.44 -1.90
N GLU A 56 21.70 -11.81 -2.40
CA GLU A 56 22.92 -10.98 -2.33
C GLU A 56 22.68 -9.63 -3.05
N GLY A 57 22.83 -8.51 -2.31
CA GLY A 57 22.72 -7.15 -2.85
C GLY A 57 21.29 -6.57 -2.89
N HIS A 58 20.25 -7.35 -2.59
CA HIS A 58 18.86 -6.89 -2.61
C HIS A 58 18.19 -6.79 -1.23
N ALA A 59 18.86 -7.26 -0.18
CA ALA A 59 18.37 -7.15 1.19
C ALA A 59 18.17 -5.67 1.59
N ARG A 60 17.08 -5.38 2.31
CA ARG A 60 16.75 -4.05 2.82
C ARG A 60 16.40 -4.14 4.29
N ALA A 61 16.77 -3.10 5.04
CA ALA A 61 16.23 -2.92 6.38
C ALA A 61 14.71 -2.76 6.30
N VAL A 62 13.99 -3.47 7.12
CA VAL A 62 12.55 -3.30 7.34
C VAL A 62 12.35 -2.93 8.79
N VAL A 63 11.73 -1.79 9.05
CA VAL A 63 11.44 -1.33 10.39
C VAL A 63 9.93 -1.23 10.54
N ASP A 64 9.38 -2.09 11.40
CA ASP A 64 7.99 -2.00 11.84
C ASP A 64 7.90 -0.93 12.92
N VAL A 65 7.05 0.06 12.68
CA VAL A 65 6.87 1.18 13.60
C VAL A 65 5.40 1.27 14.03
N PRO A 66 5.12 1.59 15.29
CA PRO A 66 3.76 1.96 15.69
C PRO A 66 3.26 3.13 14.83
N VAL A 67 1.98 3.11 14.44
CA VAL A 67 1.43 4.16 13.58
C VAL A 67 1.59 5.57 14.18
N ALA A 68 1.55 5.68 15.50
CA ALA A 68 1.79 6.94 16.21
C ALA A 68 3.20 7.50 16.01
N HIS A 69 4.18 6.67 15.72
CA HIS A 69 5.59 7.05 15.49
C HIS A 69 5.96 7.13 14.00
N TRP A 70 4.98 7.02 13.10
CA TRP A 70 5.20 7.02 11.65
C TRP A 70 5.95 8.26 11.15
N TRP A 71 5.50 9.44 11.55
CA TRP A 71 6.12 10.70 11.14
C TRP A 71 7.53 10.84 11.74
N GLN A 72 7.72 10.52 13.03
CA GLN A 72 9.02 10.59 13.71
C GLN A 72 10.02 9.63 13.07
N ALA A 73 9.60 8.40 12.75
CA ALA A 73 10.45 7.42 12.07
C ALA A 73 10.90 7.93 10.70
N THR A 74 9.96 8.53 9.95
CA THR A 74 10.24 9.11 8.64
C THR A 74 11.19 10.30 8.75
N ARG A 75 11.01 11.16 9.76
CA ARG A 75 11.90 12.28 10.06
C ARG A 75 13.30 11.83 10.45
N ALA A 76 13.39 10.82 11.32
CA ALA A 76 14.69 10.26 11.74
C ALA A 76 15.41 9.58 10.56
N ALA A 77 14.68 8.95 9.65
CA ALA A 77 15.27 8.40 8.43
C ALA A 77 15.82 9.51 7.50
N LEU A 78 15.15 10.64 7.39
CA LEU A 78 15.58 11.79 6.60
C LEU A 78 16.82 12.49 7.19
N ASP A 79 16.94 12.55 8.52
CA ASP A 79 17.99 13.31 9.20
C ASP A 79 19.39 12.91 8.71
N PRO A 80 20.18 13.86 8.18
CA PRO A 80 21.56 13.60 7.74
C PRO A 80 22.48 13.11 8.87
N GLY A 81 22.20 13.46 10.11
CA GLY A 81 22.92 12.97 11.31
C GLY A 81 22.59 11.52 11.67
N ALA A 82 21.43 11.04 11.23
CA ALA A 82 20.96 9.69 11.45
C ALA A 82 21.18 8.81 10.21
N LEU A 83 20.13 8.52 9.43
CA LEU A 83 20.23 7.68 8.23
C LEU A 83 20.53 8.48 6.95
N GLY A 84 20.07 9.72 6.85
CA GLY A 84 20.25 10.58 5.68
C GLY A 84 19.59 10.05 4.42
N CYS A 85 18.39 9.46 4.56
CA CYS A 85 17.58 9.01 3.45
C CYS A 85 16.91 10.20 2.77
N ASP A 86 17.63 10.85 1.87
CA ASP A 86 17.25 12.09 1.18
C ASP A 86 16.35 11.85 -0.04
N PHE A 87 16.13 10.62 -0.44
CA PHE A 87 15.30 10.25 -1.58
C PHE A 87 14.07 9.45 -1.12
N PHE A 88 12.90 9.98 -1.43
CA PHE A 88 11.63 9.29 -1.28
C PHE A 88 11.38 8.47 -2.55
N ASP A 89 11.34 7.16 -2.43
CA ASP A 89 11.17 6.27 -3.57
C ASP A 89 9.69 6.00 -3.83
N TRP A 90 8.98 5.45 -2.85
CA TRP A 90 7.54 5.19 -2.95
C TRP A 90 6.89 5.01 -1.57
N LEU A 91 5.56 5.15 -1.55
CA LEU A 91 4.69 4.76 -0.46
C LEU A 91 3.45 4.07 -1.05
N SER A 92 2.99 3.02 -0.41
CA SER A 92 1.75 2.34 -0.73
C SER A 92 1.23 1.59 0.50
N ALA A 93 0.16 0.82 0.34
CA ALA A 93 -0.35 -0.04 1.39
C ALA A 93 -0.52 -1.48 0.91
N VAL A 94 -0.64 -2.37 1.87
CA VAL A 94 -0.97 -3.77 1.66
C VAL A 94 -2.17 -4.11 2.53
N ASP A 95 -3.15 -4.75 1.98
CA ASP A 95 -4.25 -5.37 2.71
C ASP A 95 -3.73 -6.67 3.33
N GLU A 96 -3.14 -6.58 4.55
CA GLU A 96 -2.36 -7.66 5.13
C GLU A 96 -3.25 -8.72 5.77
N SER A 97 -4.19 -8.30 6.61
CA SER A 97 -5.10 -9.18 7.34
C SER A 97 -6.56 -8.74 7.23
N ASP A 98 -7.48 -9.45 7.86
CA ASP A 98 -8.91 -9.06 7.87
C ASP A 98 -9.13 -7.76 8.66
N ASP A 99 -8.27 -7.45 9.62
CA ASP A 99 -8.45 -6.34 10.56
C ASP A 99 -7.51 -5.14 10.29
N GLU A 100 -6.42 -5.33 9.53
CA GLU A 100 -5.36 -4.32 9.40
C GLU A 100 -4.87 -4.14 7.97
N PHE A 101 -4.51 -2.89 7.65
CA PHE A 101 -3.63 -2.55 6.53
C PHE A 101 -2.19 -2.40 7.01
N ALA A 102 -1.22 -2.67 6.16
CA ALA A 102 0.16 -2.28 6.36
C ALA A 102 0.49 -1.13 5.40
N VAL A 103 0.77 0.05 5.93
CA VAL A 103 1.33 1.18 5.15
C VAL A 103 2.83 1.00 5.09
N VAL A 104 3.39 1.06 3.90
CA VAL A 104 4.82 0.83 3.65
C VAL A 104 5.39 1.97 2.84
N ALA A 105 6.54 2.50 3.26
CA ALA A 105 7.32 3.47 2.51
C ALA A 105 8.76 3.00 2.33
N HIS A 106 9.32 3.20 1.14
CA HIS A 106 10.74 2.99 0.88
C HIS A 106 11.46 4.33 0.77
N LEU A 107 12.48 4.48 1.61
CA LEU A 107 13.33 5.66 1.66
C LEU A 107 14.76 5.27 1.35
N TRP A 108 15.48 6.10 0.61
CA TRP A 108 16.84 5.80 0.15
C TRP A 108 17.80 6.95 0.42
N SER A 109 19.01 6.62 0.84
CA SER A 109 20.11 7.57 0.96
C SER A 109 20.93 7.61 -0.34
N SER A 110 20.83 8.72 -1.07
CA SER A 110 21.58 8.90 -2.32
C SER A 110 23.08 8.97 -2.09
N LYS A 111 23.49 9.44 -0.93
CA LYS A 111 24.91 9.61 -0.53
C LYS A 111 25.51 8.35 0.08
N ARG A 112 24.78 7.71 1.01
CA ARG A 112 25.28 6.56 1.78
C ARG A 112 24.96 5.22 1.13
N LYS A 113 24.15 5.21 0.06
CA LYS A 113 23.79 4.01 -0.73
C LYS A 113 23.15 2.89 0.09
N HIS A 114 22.26 3.25 1.00
CA HIS A 114 21.41 2.32 1.74
C HIS A 114 19.97 2.80 1.73
N GLY A 115 19.04 1.90 2.02
CA GLY A 115 17.62 2.22 2.10
C GLY A 115 16.96 1.53 3.29
N VAL A 116 15.77 2.00 3.61
CA VAL A 116 14.91 1.44 4.65
C VAL A 116 13.48 1.34 4.14
N LEU A 117 12.83 0.23 4.45
CA LEU A 117 11.38 0.06 4.36
C LEU A 117 10.79 0.35 5.74
N LEU A 118 10.02 1.41 5.85
CA LEU A 118 9.19 1.68 7.02
C LEU A 118 7.84 1.00 6.81
N ARG A 119 7.35 0.31 7.83
CA ARG A 119 6.04 -0.34 7.80
C ARG A 119 5.27 -0.02 9.07
N ALA A 120 4.04 0.47 8.92
CA ALA A 120 3.12 0.70 10.02
C ALA A 120 1.82 -0.06 9.80
N ARG A 121 1.35 -0.79 10.81
CA ARG A 121 0.04 -1.44 10.78
C ARG A 121 -1.02 -0.46 11.22
N VAL A 122 -2.12 -0.42 10.49
CA VAL A 122 -3.21 0.54 10.66
C VAL A 122 -4.53 -0.23 10.70
N PRO A 123 -5.35 -0.07 11.75
CA PRO A 123 -6.63 -0.74 11.86
C PRO A 123 -7.59 -0.35 10.71
N LYS A 124 -8.32 -1.33 10.16
CA LYS A 124 -9.26 -1.10 9.06
C LYS A 124 -10.51 -0.32 9.45
N ASP A 125 -10.90 -0.38 10.71
CA ASP A 125 -12.05 0.35 11.25
C ASP A 125 -11.81 1.85 11.37
N ASN A 126 -10.56 2.26 11.56
CA ASN A 126 -10.14 3.67 11.57
C ASN A 126 -8.76 3.85 10.93
N PRO A 127 -8.65 3.70 9.59
CA PRO A 127 -7.38 3.72 8.90
C PRO A 127 -6.85 5.14 8.70
N VAL A 128 -6.13 5.65 9.69
CA VAL A 128 -5.55 7.00 9.67
C VAL A 128 -4.05 6.94 9.95
N VAL A 129 -3.27 7.61 9.11
CA VAL A 129 -1.81 7.77 9.23
C VAL A 129 -1.46 9.24 9.16
N GLU A 130 -0.41 9.67 9.82
CA GLU A 130 0.07 11.03 9.69
C GLU A 130 0.75 11.25 8.33
N THR A 131 0.47 12.38 7.66
CA THR A 131 1.14 12.71 6.39
C THR A 131 2.63 12.95 6.59
N VAL A 132 3.43 12.60 5.59
CA VAL A 132 4.86 12.90 5.54
C VAL A 132 5.22 13.88 4.41
N THR A 133 4.21 14.58 3.88
CA THR A 133 4.38 15.54 2.78
C THR A 133 5.25 16.77 3.14
N ASP A 134 5.31 17.12 4.40
CA ASP A 134 6.20 18.16 4.92
C ASP A 134 7.68 17.75 4.94
N LEU A 135 7.95 16.46 5.06
CA LEU A 135 9.29 15.88 5.00
C LEU A 135 9.70 15.56 3.55
N TYR A 136 8.78 14.98 2.80
CA TYR A 136 8.98 14.56 1.41
C TYR A 136 7.81 15.03 0.54
N PRO A 137 7.94 16.15 -0.17
CA PRO A 137 6.84 16.67 -1.00
C PRO A 137 6.30 15.67 -2.04
N GLY A 138 7.14 14.74 -2.51
CA GLY A 138 6.74 13.67 -3.43
C GLY A 138 5.74 12.68 -2.83
N ALA A 139 5.69 12.54 -1.52
CA ALA A 139 4.74 11.67 -0.82
C ALA A 139 3.28 12.04 -1.10
N ALA A 140 3.00 13.32 -1.40
CA ALA A 140 1.65 13.80 -1.66
C ALA A 140 0.89 13.00 -2.74
N TRP A 141 1.59 12.54 -3.77
CA TRP A 141 0.99 11.74 -4.84
C TRP A 141 0.70 10.31 -4.39
N HIS A 142 1.64 9.70 -3.68
CA HIS A 142 1.53 8.35 -3.16
C HIS A 142 0.48 8.22 -2.05
N GLU A 143 0.40 9.22 -1.17
CA GLU A 143 -0.61 9.28 -0.12
C GLU A 143 -2.02 9.43 -0.71
N ARG A 144 -2.19 10.26 -1.76
CA ARG A 144 -3.47 10.37 -2.48
C ARG A 144 -3.86 9.07 -3.17
N GLU A 145 -2.91 8.39 -3.82
CA GLU A 145 -3.14 7.08 -4.43
C GLU A 145 -3.55 6.06 -3.36
N THR A 146 -2.83 5.99 -2.26
CA THR A 146 -3.11 5.06 -1.15
C THR A 146 -4.47 5.34 -0.52
N TYR A 147 -4.83 6.61 -0.33
CA TYR A 147 -6.16 7.01 0.12
C TYR A 147 -7.24 6.52 -0.84
N GLU A 148 -7.07 6.75 -2.14
CA GLU A 148 -8.06 6.37 -3.15
C GLU A 148 -8.21 4.86 -3.26
N MET A 149 -7.11 4.11 -3.26
CA MET A 149 -7.09 2.67 -3.49
C MET A 149 -7.48 1.84 -2.26
N PHE A 150 -7.16 2.30 -1.05
CA PHE A 150 -7.39 1.55 0.20
C PHE A 150 -8.37 2.24 1.17
N GLY A 151 -8.62 3.53 1.01
CA GLY A 151 -9.41 4.32 1.95
C GLY A 151 -8.66 4.69 3.23
N ILE A 152 -7.32 4.69 3.19
CA ILE A 152 -6.47 5.10 4.30
C ILE A 152 -6.34 6.62 4.28
N ALA A 153 -6.81 7.30 5.32
CA ALA A 153 -6.71 8.75 5.43
C ALA A 153 -5.30 9.18 5.90
N PHE A 154 -4.81 10.27 5.35
CA PHE A 154 -3.54 10.89 5.78
C PHE A 154 -3.82 12.20 6.51
N ALA A 155 -3.69 12.18 7.84
CA ALA A 155 -3.96 13.33 8.68
C ALA A 155 -3.02 14.49 8.32
N ARG A 156 -3.57 15.70 8.22
CA ARG A 156 -2.86 16.94 7.83
C ARG A 156 -2.32 16.96 6.40
N HIS A 157 -2.73 16.03 5.55
CA HIS A 157 -2.40 16.09 4.13
C HIS A 157 -2.97 17.39 3.50
N PRO A 158 -2.20 18.16 2.75
CA PRO A 158 -2.64 19.46 2.24
C PRO A 158 -3.79 19.39 1.23
N ASP A 159 -3.91 18.29 0.50
CA ASP A 159 -4.92 18.14 -0.56
C ASP A 159 -5.19 16.65 -0.85
N LEU A 160 -6.00 16.00 -0.01
CA LEU A 160 -6.33 14.58 -0.11
C LEU A 160 -7.52 14.32 -1.06
N ARG A 161 -7.41 14.78 -2.30
CA ARG A 161 -8.41 14.52 -3.35
C ARG A 161 -8.09 13.25 -4.14
N PRO A 162 -9.10 12.55 -4.70
CA PRO A 162 -8.89 11.46 -5.64
C PRO A 162 -7.92 11.83 -6.77
N LEU A 163 -7.16 10.86 -7.27
CA LEU A 163 -6.06 11.06 -8.21
C LEU A 163 -6.23 10.29 -9.52
N LEU A 164 -6.61 9.02 -9.45
CA LEU A 164 -6.56 8.07 -10.56
C LEU A 164 -7.94 7.62 -11.05
N LEU A 165 -8.91 7.48 -10.13
CA LEU A 165 -10.21 6.94 -10.44
C LEU A 165 -11.14 8.00 -11.05
N PRO A 166 -12.06 7.61 -11.92
CA PRO A 166 -13.02 8.55 -12.51
C PRO A 166 -13.97 9.11 -11.43
N PRO A 167 -14.51 10.34 -11.63
CA PRO A 167 -15.49 10.91 -10.72
C PRO A 167 -16.69 9.98 -10.51
N GLY A 168 -17.09 9.79 -9.26
CA GLY A 168 -18.20 8.91 -8.91
C GLY A 168 -17.86 7.42 -8.83
N PHE A 169 -16.57 7.06 -8.86
CA PHE A 169 -16.17 5.67 -8.58
C PHE A 169 -16.46 5.34 -7.11
N GLU A 170 -17.13 4.22 -6.88
CA GLU A 170 -17.49 3.76 -5.55
C GLU A 170 -16.57 2.62 -5.07
N GLY A 171 -16.08 2.74 -3.83
CA GLY A 171 -15.23 1.75 -3.19
C GLY A 171 -13.73 1.95 -3.42
N HIS A 172 -12.95 1.01 -2.89
CA HIS A 172 -11.49 1.03 -2.87
C HIS A 172 -10.94 -0.23 -3.56
N PRO A 173 -10.45 -0.12 -4.81
CA PRO A 173 -10.21 -1.29 -5.68
C PRO A 173 -9.03 -2.16 -5.26
N LEU A 174 -8.13 -1.71 -4.37
CA LEU A 174 -7.02 -2.53 -3.90
C LEU A 174 -7.30 -3.25 -2.57
N ARG A 175 -8.50 -3.06 -1.98
CA ARG A 175 -8.94 -3.91 -0.88
C ARG A 175 -9.27 -5.32 -1.38
N LYS A 176 -8.90 -6.34 -0.62
CA LYS A 176 -9.20 -7.74 -0.95
C LYS A 176 -10.69 -8.03 -1.08
N GLU A 177 -11.52 -7.32 -0.32
CA GLU A 177 -12.97 -7.42 -0.35
C GLU A 177 -13.62 -6.78 -1.58
N PHE A 178 -12.88 -5.95 -2.33
CA PHE A 178 -13.41 -5.27 -3.51
C PHE A 178 -13.61 -6.26 -4.65
N VAL A 179 -14.87 -6.45 -5.04
CA VAL A 179 -15.22 -7.31 -6.17
C VAL A 179 -15.05 -6.53 -7.47
N LEU A 180 -13.99 -6.82 -8.21
CA LEU A 180 -13.81 -6.34 -9.58
C LEU A 180 -14.99 -6.82 -10.42
N ALA A 181 -15.76 -5.86 -10.93
CA ALA A 181 -16.99 -5.99 -11.70
C ALA A 181 -17.27 -7.42 -12.21
N SER A 182 -18.10 -8.14 -11.51
CA SER A 182 -18.71 -9.35 -12.04
C SER A 182 -19.42 -8.95 -13.33
N ARG A 183 -19.02 -9.49 -14.48
CA ARG A 183 -19.87 -9.46 -15.65
C ARG A 183 -21.16 -10.14 -15.22
N VAL A 184 -22.22 -9.35 -15.09
CA VAL A 184 -23.56 -9.91 -14.95
C VAL A 184 -23.73 -10.78 -16.20
N ALA A 185 -23.76 -12.09 -16.00
CA ALA A 185 -24.04 -13.01 -17.09
C ALA A 185 -25.45 -12.69 -17.56
N LYS A 186 -25.56 -11.88 -18.60
CA LYS A 186 -26.86 -11.67 -19.25
C LYS A 186 -27.24 -12.98 -19.86
N ALA A 187 -28.47 -13.42 -19.58
CA ALA A 187 -29.04 -14.56 -20.29
C ALA A 187 -28.85 -14.34 -21.80
N TRP A 188 -28.41 -15.37 -22.50
CA TRP A 188 -28.24 -15.31 -23.95
C TRP A 188 -29.54 -14.80 -24.58
N PRO A 189 -29.50 -13.76 -25.44
CA PRO A 189 -30.72 -13.13 -25.95
C PRO A 189 -31.53 -14.05 -26.90
N GLY A 190 -31.16 -15.29 -27.04
CA GLY A 190 -31.77 -16.20 -27.97
C GLY A 190 -31.15 -16.14 -29.39
N ALA A 191 -31.68 -16.95 -30.31
CA ALA A 191 -31.28 -16.92 -31.71
C ALA A 191 -31.49 -15.50 -32.28
N LYS A 192 -30.49 -14.97 -32.98
CA LYS A 192 -30.56 -13.64 -33.59
C LYS A 192 -31.49 -13.60 -34.81
N GLU A 193 -31.78 -14.76 -35.41
CA GLU A 193 -32.61 -14.87 -36.58
C GLU A 193 -33.66 -16.01 -36.43
N PRO A 194 -34.86 -15.86 -36.99
CA PRO A 194 -35.86 -16.93 -37.03
C PRO A 194 -35.34 -18.12 -37.84
N GLY A 195 -35.10 -19.25 -37.19
CA GLY A 195 -34.59 -20.46 -37.82
C GLY A 195 -33.20 -20.91 -37.38
N GLU A 196 -32.53 -20.17 -36.54
CA GLU A 196 -31.28 -20.57 -35.89
C GLU A 196 -31.60 -21.62 -34.80
N SER A 197 -31.63 -22.88 -35.19
CA SER A 197 -31.86 -24.03 -34.30
C SER A 197 -30.58 -24.31 -33.52
N GLU A 198 -30.72 -24.76 -32.28
CA GLU A 198 -29.63 -25.22 -31.41
C GLU A 198 -28.83 -26.43 -31.95
N ALA A 199 -29.09 -26.86 -33.17
CA ALA A 199 -28.43 -27.99 -33.77
C ALA A 199 -27.17 -27.59 -34.52
N GLY A 200 -26.02 -27.78 -33.88
CA GLY A 200 -24.76 -27.95 -34.57
C GLY A 200 -24.19 -26.68 -35.18
N GLY A 201 -23.78 -25.71 -34.35
CA GLY A 201 -22.86 -24.68 -34.82
C GLY A 201 -21.59 -25.30 -35.42
N PRO A 202 -21.02 -24.72 -36.49
CA PRO A 202 -19.80 -25.24 -37.10
C PRO A 202 -18.72 -25.39 -36.03
N ALA A 203 -17.99 -26.50 -36.07
CA ALA A 203 -16.93 -26.83 -35.14
C ALA A 203 -16.07 -25.56 -34.91
N LYS A 204 -15.91 -25.17 -33.65
CA LYS A 204 -15.09 -24.01 -33.28
C LYS A 204 -13.77 -24.09 -34.01
N ARG A 205 -13.47 -23.14 -34.89
CA ARG A 205 -12.15 -23.03 -35.50
C ARG A 205 -11.12 -23.14 -34.39
N ALA A 206 -10.13 -24.03 -34.56
CA ALA A 206 -9.00 -24.10 -33.67
C ALA A 206 -8.38 -22.66 -33.48
N PRO A 207 -8.08 -22.24 -32.28
CA PRO A 207 -7.45 -20.94 -32.06
C PRO A 207 -6.22 -20.83 -32.97
N MET A 208 -6.15 -19.77 -33.76
CA MET A 208 -4.97 -19.48 -34.59
C MET A 208 -3.79 -19.26 -33.64
N ARG A 209 -2.76 -20.09 -33.74
CA ARG A 209 -1.55 -19.91 -32.95
C ARG A 209 -0.58 -18.97 -33.69
N PRO A 210 -0.03 -17.97 -33.03
CA PRO A 210 1.07 -17.20 -33.57
C PRO A 210 2.28 -18.12 -33.86
N PRO A 211 3.09 -17.82 -34.88
CA PRO A 211 4.32 -18.55 -35.15
C PRO A 211 5.22 -18.55 -33.87
N GLY A 212 5.78 -19.70 -33.51
CA GLY A 212 6.65 -19.86 -32.34
C GLY A 212 5.96 -20.17 -31.01
N VAL A 213 4.62 -20.24 -30.96
CA VAL A 213 3.88 -20.65 -29.78
C VAL A 213 3.66 -22.16 -29.76
N PRO A 214 4.21 -22.91 -28.79
CA PRO A 214 4.03 -24.36 -28.68
C PRO A 214 2.60 -24.80 -28.39
N ALA A 215 2.29 -26.05 -28.61
CA ALA A 215 0.96 -26.62 -28.34
C ALA A 215 0.65 -26.68 -26.83
N PRO A 216 -0.63 -26.64 -26.42
CA PRO A 216 -1.00 -26.94 -25.04
C PRO A 216 -0.47 -28.34 -24.64
N GLY A 217 0.28 -28.41 -23.54
CA GLY A 217 0.98 -29.62 -23.09
C GLY A 217 2.45 -29.75 -23.51
N GLU A 218 2.94 -28.88 -24.40
CA GLU A 218 4.37 -28.79 -24.76
C GLU A 218 5.15 -27.82 -23.86
N TRP A 219 4.47 -27.11 -22.99
CA TRP A 219 5.02 -26.16 -22.03
C TRP A 219 5.09 -26.78 -20.63
N GLY A 220 6.20 -26.56 -19.94
CA GLY A 220 6.40 -26.93 -18.55
C GLY A 220 7.62 -27.80 -18.35
N PRO A 221 8.11 -27.94 -17.10
CA PRO A 221 9.19 -28.87 -16.79
C PRO A 221 8.72 -30.30 -17.07
N ARG A 222 9.53 -31.07 -17.79
CA ARG A 222 9.38 -32.50 -18.00
C ARG A 222 9.82 -33.23 -16.75
#